data_c66e8416a4f4a2e2e81180768630ff4d
#
_entry.id   c66e8416a4f4a2e2e81180768630ff4d
#
_cell.length_a   1.000
_cell.length_b   1.000
_cell.length_c   1.000
_cell.angle_alpha   90.00
_cell.angle_beta   90.00
_cell.angle_gamma   90.00
#
_symmetry.space_group_name_H-M   'P 1'
#
loop_
_entity.id
_entity.type
_entity.pdbx_description
1 polymer ?
#
loop_
_entity_poly.entity_id
_entity_poly.type
_entity_poly.pdbx_seq_one_letter_code
_entity_poly.pdbx_strand_id
1 'polypeptide(L)'
;GMTDFSMIPSFLVDKATLLHGSSSITESGGGLGGAVKLATEPTAEEGFGLHFVQGVGSFWTFDDFLRLTYGKGRWHSSTRVVFSTSKNNYRYRNYDKKENIYDAENNIVGQYYPVERNSNAAFRDTHLLQELYYKTKSGDRLSLNAWYTNSYRELPLLTTDYGSSPEYENYQRENSFRGVVGYDHIRRNWRVGAKAGYIYTWLAYDYKRDLGNGTMAHMTRSRSRVNTLYADLSTEYYVGDKWLF
;
A
#
# COMPACT_ATOMS: atom_id res chain seq x y z
N GLY A 1 4.68 -14.49 -3.89
CA GLY A 1 5.31 -13.18 -3.84
C GLY A 1 5.23 -12.59 -2.45
N MET A 2 6.21 -11.82 -2.05
CA MET A 2 6.13 -11.05 -0.80
C MET A 2 5.12 -9.92 -0.97
N THR A 3 4.21 -9.77 -0.02
CA THR A 3 3.31 -8.62 0.05
C THR A 3 4.01 -7.51 0.85
N ASP A 4 4.24 -6.38 0.22
CA ASP A 4 4.78 -5.20 0.91
C ASP A 4 3.63 -4.44 1.59
N PHE A 5 3.52 -4.60 2.91
CA PHE A 5 2.52 -3.91 3.71
C PHE A 5 2.78 -2.40 3.86
N SER A 6 3.99 -1.92 3.55
CA SER A 6 4.29 -0.49 3.59
C SER A 6 3.49 0.32 2.56
N MET A 7 2.96 -0.36 1.54
CA MET A 7 2.10 0.22 0.50
C MET A 7 0.62 0.34 0.91
N ILE A 8 0.26 -0.15 2.10
CA ILE A 8 -1.13 -0.12 2.58
C ILE A 8 -1.22 0.86 3.74
N PRO A 9 -1.77 2.08 3.52
CA PRO A 9 -1.94 3.03 4.60
C PRO A 9 -2.85 2.50 5.69
N SER A 10 -2.43 2.65 6.95
CA SER A 10 -3.22 2.20 8.11
C SER A 10 -4.60 2.83 8.20
N PHE A 11 -4.75 4.06 7.72
CA PHE A 11 -6.05 4.77 7.68
C PHE A 11 -7.09 4.15 6.73
N LEU A 12 -6.67 3.30 5.79
CA LEU A 12 -7.59 2.58 4.91
C LEU A 12 -8.17 1.32 5.53
N VAL A 13 -7.63 0.88 6.68
CA VAL A 13 -7.96 -0.40 7.31
C VAL A 13 -8.56 -0.15 8.69
N ASP A 14 -9.75 -0.68 8.96
CA ASP A 14 -10.37 -0.62 10.29
C ASP A 14 -9.98 -1.84 11.14
N LYS A 15 -9.69 -3.00 10.50
CA LYS A 15 -9.35 -4.22 11.20
C LYS A 15 -8.31 -5.03 10.44
N ALA A 16 -7.31 -5.49 11.14
CA ALA A 16 -6.33 -6.46 10.64
C ALA A 16 -6.43 -7.74 11.48
N THR A 17 -6.56 -8.89 10.83
CA THR A 17 -6.60 -10.20 11.48
C THR A 17 -5.48 -11.06 10.93
N LEU A 18 -4.65 -11.60 11.82
CA LEU A 18 -3.60 -12.54 11.46
C LEU A 18 -4.13 -13.97 11.64
N LEU A 19 -4.11 -14.74 10.57
CA LEU A 19 -4.50 -16.14 10.54
C LEU A 19 -3.25 -17.00 10.46
N HIS A 20 -3.11 -17.97 11.35
CA HIS A 20 -1.97 -18.85 11.43
C HIS A 20 -2.30 -20.25 10.91
N GLY A 21 -1.34 -20.88 10.21
CA GLY A 21 -1.41 -22.30 9.82
C GLY A 21 -2.62 -22.63 8.95
N SER A 22 -3.32 -23.71 9.30
CA SER A 22 -4.43 -24.25 8.51
C SER A 22 -5.66 -23.34 8.40
N SER A 23 -5.83 -22.36 9.30
CA SER A 23 -6.90 -21.38 9.21
C SER A 23 -6.77 -20.44 8.00
N SER A 24 -5.59 -20.38 7.38
CA SER A 24 -5.37 -19.63 6.13
C SER A 24 -5.97 -20.32 4.90
N ILE A 25 -6.28 -21.61 4.98
CA ILE A 25 -6.83 -22.41 3.86
C ILE A 25 -8.28 -22.00 3.55
N THR A 26 -9.02 -21.52 4.54
CA THR A 26 -10.42 -21.06 4.38
C THR A 26 -10.52 -19.69 3.70
N GLU A 27 -9.42 -18.99 3.53
CA GLU A 27 -9.39 -17.69 2.84
C GLU A 27 -8.87 -17.87 1.41
N SER A 28 -9.51 -17.24 0.46
CA SER A 28 -9.12 -17.26 -0.95
C SER A 28 -7.72 -16.66 -1.14
N GLY A 29 -6.71 -17.52 -1.27
CA GLY A 29 -5.31 -17.10 -1.40
C GLY A 29 -4.28 -17.98 -0.68
N GLY A 30 -4.75 -18.96 0.06
CA GLY A 30 -4.04 -20.07 0.71
C GLY A 30 -2.52 -20.00 0.81
N GLY A 31 -1.97 -19.27 1.78
CA GLY A 31 -0.56 -19.31 2.11
C GLY A 31 -0.25 -20.44 3.09
N LEU A 32 0.79 -21.24 2.84
CA LEU A 32 1.22 -22.33 3.73
C LEU A 32 1.67 -21.87 5.13
N GLY A 33 1.96 -20.57 5.32
CA GLY A 33 2.47 -20.02 6.58
C GLY A 33 1.49 -19.14 7.35
N GLY A 34 0.35 -18.77 6.76
CA GLY A 34 -0.62 -17.86 7.36
C GLY A 34 -1.18 -16.86 6.35
N ALA A 35 -2.16 -16.09 6.79
CA ALA A 35 -2.75 -15.00 6.01
C ALA A 35 -2.99 -13.77 6.90
N VAL A 36 -2.90 -12.59 6.33
CA VAL A 36 -3.33 -11.33 6.96
C VAL A 36 -4.60 -10.87 6.26
N LYS A 37 -5.69 -10.83 7.00
CA LYS A 37 -6.99 -10.33 6.52
C LYS A 37 -7.14 -8.87 6.93
N LEU A 38 -7.23 -8.00 5.95
CA LEU A 38 -7.53 -6.59 6.14
C LEU A 38 -8.99 -6.35 5.82
N ALA A 39 -9.68 -5.67 6.72
CA ALA A 39 -11.09 -5.38 6.55
C ALA A 39 -11.39 -3.92 6.87
N THR A 40 -12.39 -3.42 6.20
CA THR A 40 -13.04 -2.15 6.50
C THR A 40 -14.41 -2.44 7.10
N GLU A 41 -14.85 -1.63 8.06
CA GLU A 41 -16.15 -1.76 8.67
C GLU A 41 -17.09 -0.66 8.17
N PRO A 42 -18.29 -1.01 7.70
CA PRO A 42 -19.27 0.00 7.31
C PRO A 42 -19.68 0.80 8.55
N THR A 43 -19.68 2.12 8.42
CA THR A 43 -20.22 2.99 9.45
C THR A 43 -21.74 2.81 9.47
N ALA A 44 -22.28 2.37 10.60
CA ALA A 44 -23.73 2.12 10.76
C ALA A 44 -24.53 3.40 11.10
N GLU A 45 -23.89 4.56 11.21
CA GLU A 45 -24.49 5.81 11.60
C GLU A 45 -25.30 6.44 10.45
N GLU A 46 -26.49 6.94 10.77
CA GLU A 46 -27.29 7.73 9.84
C GLU A 46 -26.75 9.18 9.76
N GLY A 47 -26.86 9.77 8.57
CA GLY A 47 -26.42 11.13 8.31
C GLY A 47 -25.07 11.20 7.60
N PHE A 48 -24.46 12.38 7.66
CA PHE A 48 -23.18 12.67 7.05
C PHE A 48 -22.10 12.76 8.13
N GLY A 49 -20.98 12.08 7.92
CA GLY A 49 -19.79 12.15 8.77
C GLY A 49 -18.56 12.60 7.97
N LEU A 50 -17.71 13.40 8.62
CA LEU A 50 -16.44 13.85 8.10
C LEU A 50 -15.35 13.57 9.15
N HIS A 51 -14.28 12.92 8.74
CA HIS A 51 -13.07 12.77 9.55
C HIS A 51 -11.87 13.17 8.71
N PHE A 52 -11.12 14.16 9.17
CA PHE A 52 -9.91 14.66 8.52
C PHE A 52 -8.74 14.62 9.50
N VAL A 53 -7.60 14.12 9.04
CA VAL A 53 -6.35 14.10 9.79
C VAL A 53 -5.26 14.62 8.87
N GLN A 54 -4.44 15.55 9.38
CA GLN A 54 -3.25 16.02 8.71
C GLN A 54 -2.03 15.76 9.58
N GLY A 55 -1.03 15.11 9.00
CA GLY A 55 0.28 14.90 9.58
C GLY A 55 1.33 15.75 8.87
N VAL A 56 2.22 16.36 9.64
CA VAL A 56 3.38 17.10 9.13
C VAL A 56 4.63 16.59 9.82
N GLY A 57 5.64 16.24 9.05
CA GLY A 57 6.90 15.70 9.56
C GLY A 57 8.13 16.35 8.96
N SER A 58 9.31 15.91 9.43
CA SER A 58 10.59 16.31 8.89
C SER A 58 10.73 15.94 7.41
N PHE A 59 11.64 16.60 6.70
CA PHE A 59 11.97 16.30 5.30
C PHE A 59 10.82 16.51 4.32
N TRP A 60 9.95 17.48 4.60
CA TRP A 60 8.76 17.80 3.81
C TRP A 60 7.77 16.62 3.74
N THR A 61 7.58 15.97 4.88
CA THR A 61 6.59 14.91 5.01
C THR A 61 5.23 15.51 5.29
N PHE A 62 4.25 15.13 4.48
CA PHE A 62 2.84 15.45 4.65
C PHE A 62 2.03 14.16 4.50
N ASP A 63 1.14 13.92 5.45
CA ASP A 63 0.23 12.78 5.46
C ASP A 63 -1.18 13.32 5.70
N ASP A 64 -2.02 13.26 4.68
CA ASP A 64 -3.39 13.71 4.73
C ASP A 64 -4.35 12.52 4.63
N PHE A 65 -5.33 12.49 5.52
CA PHE A 65 -6.41 11.53 5.49
C PHE A 65 -7.76 12.23 5.55
N LEU A 66 -8.65 11.85 4.63
CA LEU A 66 -10.04 12.28 4.61
C LEU A 66 -10.95 11.06 4.54
N ARG A 67 -11.91 10.98 5.45
CA ARG A 67 -13.02 10.02 5.40
C ARG A 67 -14.34 10.76 5.38
N LEU A 68 -15.14 10.51 4.36
CA LEU A 68 -16.52 10.96 4.23
C LEU A 68 -17.42 9.75 4.39
N THR A 69 -18.39 9.83 5.27
CA THR A 69 -19.39 8.78 5.45
C THR A 69 -20.78 9.34 5.22
N TYR A 70 -21.65 8.53 4.66
CA TYR A 70 -23.05 8.86 4.50
C TYR A 70 -23.90 7.62 4.73
N GLY A 71 -24.88 7.73 5.63
CA GLY A 71 -25.86 6.69 5.92
C GLY A 71 -27.28 7.23 5.79
N LYS A 72 -28.13 6.50 5.07
CA LYS A 72 -29.57 6.79 5.01
C LYS A 72 -30.34 5.50 4.83
N GLY A 73 -31.07 5.11 5.88
CA GLY A 73 -31.88 3.93 5.89
C GLY A 73 -31.10 2.66 5.62
N ARG A 74 -31.14 2.14 4.39
CA ARG A 74 -30.47 0.89 3.99
C ARG A 74 -29.18 1.10 3.24
N TRP A 75 -28.84 2.33 2.93
CA TRP A 75 -27.65 2.70 2.18
C TRP A 75 -26.59 3.26 3.12
N HIS A 76 -25.38 2.77 2.98
CA HIS A 76 -24.21 3.33 3.63
C HIS A 76 -23.10 3.49 2.59
N SER A 77 -22.39 4.62 2.65
CA SER A 77 -21.27 4.93 1.79
C SER A 77 -20.11 5.43 2.65
N SER A 78 -18.91 5.05 2.29
CA SER A 78 -17.68 5.56 2.87
C SER A 78 -16.69 5.85 1.75
N THR A 79 -16.18 7.08 1.70
CA THR A 79 -15.10 7.49 0.81
C THR A 79 -13.89 7.83 1.65
N ARG A 80 -12.75 7.20 1.37
CA ARG A 80 -11.48 7.47 2.07
C ARG A 80 -10.44 7.91 1.06
N VAL A 81 -9.78 9.02 1.35
CA VAL A 81 -8.65 9.52 0.57
C VAL A 81 -7.44 9.59 1.49
N VAL A 82 -6.33 9.02 1.05
CA VAL A 82 -5.03 9.16 1.70
C VAL A 82 -4.07 9.76 0.69
N PHE A 83 -3.39 10.81 1.11
CA PHE A 83 -2.27 11.38 0.38
C PHE A 83 -1.06 11.43 1.30
N SER A 84 0.06 10.89 0.84
CA SER A 84 1.32 10.89 1.59
C SER A 84 2.47 11.26 0.67
N THR A 85 3.33 12.16 1.12
CA THR A 85 4.52 12.57 0.38
C THR A 85 5.66 12.92 1.31
N SER A 86 6.89 12.68 0.87
CA SER A 86 8.09 13.13 1.57
C SER A 86 9.25 13.27 0.58
N LYS A 87 10.15 14.22 0.83
CA LYS A 87 11.46 14.27 0.16
C LYS A 87 12.42 13.23 0.71
N ASN A 88 12.23 12.81 1.96
CA ASN A 88 13.01 11.79 2.66
C ASN A 88 14.53 12.01 2.56
N ASN A 89 14.97 13.28 2.53
CA ASN A 89 16.35 13.70 2.25
C ASN A 89 17.17 13.98 3.53
N TYR A 90 17.06 13.12 4.52
CA TYR A 90 17.79 13.22 5.78
C TYR A 90 19.31 13.12 5.60
N ARG A 91 20.06 13.60 6.56
CA ARG A 91 21.50 13.42 6.64
C ARG A 91 21.81 12.18 7.47
N TYR A 92 22.80 11.42 7.04
CA TYR A 92 23.29 10.26 7.75
C TYR A 92 24.80 10.17 7.67
N ARG A 93 25.44 9.52 8.64
CA ARG A 93 26.87 9.20 8.57
C ARG A 93 27.01 7.88 7.81
N ASN A 94 27.75 7.93 6.71
CA ASN A 94 27.98 6.75 5.89
C ASN A 94 29.15 5.93 6.45
N TYR A 95 28.83 4.85 7.16
CA TYR A 95 29.85 3.96 7.74
C TYR A 95 30.47 2.99 6.76
N ASP A 96 29.93 2.87 5.55
CA ASP A 96 30.45 2.01 4.49
C ASP A 96 31.50 2.72 3.62
N LYS A 97 31.63 4.07 3.79
CA LYS A 97 32.57 4.91 3.06
C LYS A 97 33.54 5.58 4.04
N LYS A 98 34.84 5.45 3.77
CA LYS A 98 35.87 6.18 4.49
C LYS A 98 36.53 7.21 3.58
N GLU A 99 36.69 8.42 4.04
CA GLU A 99 37.42 9.48 3.37
C GLU A 99 38.69 9.81 4.14
N ASN A 100 39.77 10.09 3.42
CA ASN A 100 41.05 10.42 4.00
C ASN A 100 41.11 11.90 4.40
N ILE A 101 41.78 12.16 5.51
CA ILE A 101 42.17 13.50 5.97
C ILE A 101 43.60 13.69 5.52
N TYR A 102 43.90 14.78 4.81
CA TYR A 102 45.20 15.11 4.32
C TYR A 102 45.79 16.31 5.08
N ASP A 103 47.10 16.31 5.30
CA ASP A 103 47.85 17.48 5.79
C ASP A 103 48.16 18.47 4.67
N ALA A 104 48.88 19.53 5.00
CA ALA A 104 49.28 20.56 4.04
C ALA A 104 50.28 20.03 2.96
N GLU A 105 51.00 18.97 3.27
CA GLU A 105 51.95 18.28 2.42
C GLU A 105 51.29 17.11 1.63
N ASN A 106 49.95 17.00 1.68
CA ASN A 106 49.15 15.97 1.00
C ASN A 106 49.41 14.54 1.48
N ASN A 107 49.88 14.35 2.73
CA ASN A 107 49.98 13.03 3.38
C ASN A 107 48.66 12.68 4.08
N ILE A 108 48.29 11.40 4.12
CA ILE A 108 47.13 10.93 4.84
C ILE A 108 47.44 10.94 6.36
N VAL A 109 46.77 11.79 7.12
CA VAL A 109 46.92 11.93 8.57
C VAL A 109 45.78 11.30 9.38
N GLY A 110 44.70 10.87 8.70
CA GLY A 110 43.58 10.23 9.36
C GLY A 110 42.48 9.82 8.35
N GLN A 111 41.43 9.24 8.88
CA GLN A 111 40.24 8.87 8.13
C GLN A 111 38.99 9.23 8.92
N TYR A 112 37.91 9.54 8.21
CA TYR A 112 36.60 9.80 8.81
C TYR A 112 35.48 9.18 7.98
N TYR A 113 34.31 9.01 8.58
CA TYR A 113 33.09 8.61 7.91
C TYR A 113 32.31 9.87 7.50
N PRO A 114 32.10 10.11 6.20
CA PRO A 114 31.44 11.33 5.74
C PRO A 114 29.96 11.38 6.17
N VAL A 115 29.46 12.61 6.36
CA VAL A 115 28.04 12.86 6.49
C VAL A 115 27.46 13.16 5.12
N GLU A 116 26.62 12.27 4.66
CA GLU A 116 25.96 12.37 3.36
C GLU A 116 24.48 12.71 3.51
N ARG A 117 23.85 13.08 2.43
CA ARG A 117 22.41 13.29 2.36
C ARG A 117 21.77 12.15 1.58
N ASN A 118 20.70 11.57 2.13
CA ASN A 118 19.87 10.62 1.39
C ASN A 118 19.30 11.34 0.16
N SER A 119 19.66 10.92 -1.02
CA SER A 119 19.21 11.47 -2.29
C SER A 119 18.40 10.44 -3.04
N ASN A 120 17.53 10.91 -3.95
CA ASN A 120 16.70 10.04 -4.77
C ASN A 120 15.85 9.06 -3.91
N ALA A 121 15.19 9.61 -2.89
CA ALA A 121 14.39 8.84 -1.93
C ALA A 121 13.00 9.45 -1.72
N ALA A 122 12.60 10.43 -2.52
CA ALA A 122 11.30 11.05 -2.44
C ALA A 122 10.20 10.06 -2.83
N PHE A 123 9.03 10.21 -2.19
CA PHE A 123 7.85 9.44 -2.56
C PHE A 123 6.59 10.29 -2.55
N ARG A 124 5.59 9.81 -3.26
CA ARG A 124 4.24 10.34 -3.27
C ARG A 124 3.25 9.20 -3.51
N ASP A 125 2.37 8.99 -2.54
CA ASP A 125 1.34 7.96 -2.58
C ASP A 125 -0.05 8.61 -2.48
N THR A 126 -0.97 8.17 -3.31
CA THR A 126 -2.37 8.60 -3.28
C THR A 126 -3.26 7.38 -3.33
N HIS A 127 -4.19 7.29 -2.40
CA HIS A 127 -5.17 6.20 -2.33
C HIS A 127 -6.58 6.78 -2.28
N LEU A 128 -7.47 6.18 -3.03
CA LEU A 128 -8.91 6.45 -2.99
C LEU A 128 -9.65 5.13 -2.78
N LEU A 129 -10.34 5.00 -1.66
CA LEU A 129 -11.20 3.85 -1.38
C LEU A 129 -12.64 4.32 -1.29
N GLN A 130 -13.48 3.75 -2.16
CA GLN A 130 -14.93 3.94 -2.15
C GLN A 130 -15.60 2.65 -1.72
N GLU A 131 -16.50 2.76 -0.75
CA GLU A 131 -17.28 1.65 -0.22
C GLU A 131 -18.77 2.00 -0.29
N LEU A 132 -19.56 1.06 -0.78
CA LEU A 132 -21.02 1.17 -0.83
C LEU A 132 -21.62 -0.10 -0.25
N TYR A 133 -22.58 0.06 0.65
CA TYR A 133 -23.31 -1.02 1.28
C TYR A 133 -24.80 -0.78 1.15
N TYR A 134 -25.51 -1.83 0.80
CA TYR A 134 -26.96 -1.81 0.76
C TYR A 134 -27.54 -3.03 1.51
N LYS A 135 -28.42 -2.78 2.45
CA LYS A 135 -29.14 -3.82 3.18
C LYS A 135 -30.54 -3.96 2.61
N THR A 136 -30.88 -5.14 2.09
CA THR A 136 -32.19 -5.44 1.53
C THR A 136 -33.28 -5.46 2.63
N LYS A 137 -34.57 -5.48 2.23
CA LYS A 137 -35.68 -5.67 3.18
C LYS A 137 -35.62 -7.03 3.86
N SER A 138 -35.10 -8.02 3.17
CA SER A 138 -34.92 -9.38 3.68
C SER A 138 -33.71 -9.55 4.62
N GLY A 139 -32.89 -8.51 4.78
CA GLY A 139 -31.73 -8.53 5.65
C GLY A 139 -30.43 -8.92 4.96
N ASP A 140 -30.46 -9.21 3.65
CA ASP A 140 -29.27 -9.51 2.88
C ASP A 140 -28.42 -8.25 2.68
N ARG A 141 -27.13 -8.41 2.50
CA ARG A 141 -26.20 -7.29 2.29
C ARG A 141 -25.54 -7.39 0.91
N LEU A 142 -25.62 -6.31 0.15
CA LEU A 142 -24.81 -6.06 -1.03
C LEU A 142 -23.68 -5.10 -0.67
N SER A 143 -22.50 -5.35 -1.19
CA SER A 143 -21.34 -4.49 -1.01
C SER A 143 -20.61 -4.25 -2.33
N LEU A 144 -20.07 -3.05 -2.49
CA LEU A 144 -19.15 -2.68 -3.55
C LEU A 144 -17.99 -1.92 -2.92
N ASN A 145 -16.78 -2.42 -3.12
CA ASN A 145 -15.56 -1.78 -2.68
C ASN A 145 -14.67 -1.53 -3.90
N ALA A 146 -14.21 -0.31 -4.07
CA ALA A 146 -13.32 0.08 -5.15
C ALA A 146 -12.15 0.88 -4.57
N TRP A 147 -10.94 0.36 -4.73
CA TRP A 147 -9.71 0.97 -4.24
C TRP A 147 -8.76 1.25 -5.39
N TYR A 148 -8.42 2.52 -5.57
CA TYR A 148 -7.42 3.02 -6.50
C TYR A 148 -6.17 3.46 -5.76
N THR A 149 -5.01 3.15 -6.31
CA THR A 149 -3.69 3.57 -5.81
C THR A 149 -2.86 4.16 -6.94
N ASN A 150 -2.24 5.31 -6.68
CA ASN A 150 -1.19 5.89 -7.51
C ASN A 150 0.02 6.14 -6.62
N SER A 151 1.15 5.53 -6.96
CA SER A 151 2.41 5.63 -6.21
C SER A 151 3.56 6.02 -7.13
N TYR A 152 4.38 6.94 -6.66
CA TYR A 152 5.67 7.31 -7.22
C TYR A 152 6.72 7.22 -6.12
N ARG A 153 7.81 6.50 -6.37
CA ARG A 153 8.90 6.34 -5.42
C ARG A 153 10.24 6.46 -6.13
N GLU A 154 11.07 7.33 -5.65
CA GLU A 154 12.48 7.32 -5.95
C GLU A 154 13.16 6.22 -5.14
N LEU A 155 14.16 5.59 -5.72
CA LEU A 155 14.88 4.48 -5.11
C LEU A 155 16.34 4.87 -5.00
N PRO A 156 16.86 5.09 -3.77
CA PRO A 156 18.28 5.37 -3.58
C PRO A 156 19.11 4.17 -4.02
N LEU A 157 20.30 4.43 -4.55
CA LEU A 157 21.29 3.39 -4.81
C LEU A 157 21.87 2.89 -3.49
N LEU A 158 22.45 1.70 -3.52
CA LEU A 158 23.23 1.19 -2.40
C LEU A 158 24.45 2.07 -2.17
N THR A 159 24.89 2.19 -0.91
CA THR A 159 26.02 3.05 -0.50
C THR A 159 27.31 2.73 -1.22
N THR A 160 27.52 1.48 -1.64
CA THR A 160 28.66 1.02 -2.45
C THR A 160 28.69 1.59 -3.86
N ASP A 161 27.54 2.04 -4.39
CA ASP A 161 27.39 2.51 -5.76
C ASP A 161 27.62 4.04 -5.89
N TYR A 162 27.79 4.74 -4.76
CA TYR A 162 27.98 6.20 -4.73
C TYR A 162 29.38 6.67 -5.11
N GLY A 163 30.34 5.79 -5.27
CA GLY A 163 31.70 6.14 -5.63
C GLY A 163 31.81 6.74 -7.03
N SER A 164 32.01 8.05 -7.15
CA SER A 164 32.25 8.77 -8.41
C SER A 164 31.11 8.72 -9.44
N SER A 165 29.87 8.52 -9.01
CA SER A 165 28.78 8.35 -9.95
C SER A 165 28.22 9.68 -10.42
N PRO A 166 28.12 9.88 -11.73
CA PRO A 166 27.36 10.96 -12.32
C PRO A 166 25.88 10.92 -11.87
N GLU A 167 25.14 11.97 -12.14
CA GLU A 167 23.73 12.07 -11.82
C GLU A 167 22.93 10.85 -12.31
N TYR A 168 21.99 10.40 -11.50
CA TYR A 168 21.14 9.27 -11.85
C TYR A 168 19.69 9.55 -11.49
N GLU A 169 18.77 8.89 -12.20
CA GLU A 169 17.35 8.80 -11.87
C GLU A 169 17.00 7.33 -11.68
N ASN A 170 16.48 6.99 -10.53
CA ASN A 170 16.05 5.63 -10.21
C ASN A 170 14.69 5.71 -9.51
N TYR A 171 13.63 5.28 -10.19
CA TYR A 171 12.28 5.43 -9.66
C TYR A 171 11.33 4.33 -10.13
N GLN A 172 10.32 4.12 -9.30
CA GLN A 172 9.19 3.23 -9.55
C GLN A 172 7.89 4.03 -9.58
N ARG A 173 6.99 3.65 -10.48
CA ARG A 173 5.61 4.12 -10.54
C ARG A 173 4.67 2.94 -10.50
N GLU A 174 3.62 3.05 -9.72
CA GLU A 174 2.57 2.05 -9.64
C GLU A 174 1.20 2.72 -9.76
N ASN A 175 0.35 2.12 -10.60
CA ASN A 175 -1.08 2.39 -10.61
C ASN A 175 -1.81 1.07 -10.40
N SER A 176 -2.67 1.01 -9.42
CA SER A 176 -3.47 -0.17 -9.20
C SER A 176 -4.93 0.17 -8.92
N PHE A 177 -5.80 -0.72 -9.36
CA PHE A 177 -7.23 -0.69 -9.08
C PHE A 177 -7.66 -2.05 -8.57
N ARG A 178 -8.44 -2.06 -7.49
CA ARG A 178 -9.03 -3.26 -6.90
C ARG A 178 -10.52 -3.01 -6.71
N GLY A 179 -11.35 -3.77 -7.39
CA GLY A 179 -12.81 -3.72 -7.28
C GLY A 179 -13.34 -5.04 -6.77
N VAL A 180 -14.24 -5.00 -5.80
CA VAL A 180 -14.90 -6.19 -5.23
C VAL A 180 -16.37 -5.92 -5.07
N VAL A 181 -17.20 -6.81 -5.60
CA VAL A 181 -18.63 -6.88 -5.30
C VAL A 181 -18.89 -8.07 -4.40
N GLY A 182 -19.77 -7.88 -3.41
CA GLY A 182 -20.12 -8.92 -2.45
C GLY A 182 -21.61 -8.99 -2.22
N TYR A 183 -22.07 -10.19 -1.96
CA TYR A 183 -23.43 -10.50 -1.54
C TYR A 183 -23.37 -11.43 -0.32
N ASP A 184 -24.02 -11.05 0.77
CA ASP A 184 -24.17 -11.87 1.97
C ASP A 184 -25.66 -12.10 2.23
N HIS A 185 -26.06 -13.36 2.23
CA HIS A 185 -27.38 -13.83 2.62
C HIS A 185 -27.31 -14.48 4.01
N ILE A 186 -28.05 -13.95 4.97
CA ILE A 186 -28.05 -14.46 6.34
C ILE A 186 -29.46 -14.84 6.73
N ARG A 187 -29.66 -16.11 7.05
CA ARG A 187 -30.87 -16.68 7.61
C ARG A 187 -30.55 -17.38 8.93
N ARG A 188 -31.60 -17.80 9.64
CA ARG A 188 -31.41 -18.40 10.96
C ARG A 188 -30.36 -19.50 11.01
N ASN A 189 -30.33 -20.36 10.00
CA ASN A 189 -29.45 -21.54 9.96
C ASN A 189 -28.49 -21.54 8.76
N TRP A 190 -28.59 -20.53 7.89
CA TRP A 190 -27.80 -20.45 6.66
C TRP A 190 -27.11 -19.12 6.55
N ARG A 191 -25.86 -19.17 6.15
CA ARG A 191 -25.14 -18.02 5.63
C ARG A 191 -24.56 -18.38 4.28
N VAL A 192 -24.84 -17.58 3.27
CA VAL A 192 -24.26 -17.71 1.94
C VAL A 192 -23.56 -16.41 1.63
N GLY A 193 -22.28 -16.49 1.34
CA GLY A 193 -21.47 -15.38 0.89
C GLY A 193 -21.01 -15.62 -0.55
N ALA A 194 -21.17 -14.62 -1.41
CA ALA A 194 -20.60 -14.61 -2.75
C ALA A 194 -19.79 -13.35 -2.98
N LYS A 195 -18.59 -13.46 -3.52
CA LYS A 195 -17.74 -12.34 -3.86
C LYS A 195 -17.16 -12.53 -5.26
N ALA A 196 -17.06 -11.44 -6.00
CA ALA A 196 -16.32 -11.38 -7.23
C ALA A 196 -15.45 -10.13 -7.24
N GLY A 197 -14.21 -10.26 -7.73
CA GLY A 197 -13.27 -9.15 -7.71
C GLY A 197 -12.38 -9.11 -8.92
N TYR A 198 -11.94 -7.90 -9.23
CA TYR A 198 -10.99 -7.59 -10.27
C TYR A 198 -9.85 -6.75 -9.72
N ILE A 199 -8.64 -7.14 -10.05
CA ILE A 199 -7.42 -6.41 -9.70
C ILE A 199 -6.67 -6.09 -10.98
N TYR A 200 -6.35 -4.82 -11.16
CA TYR A 200 -5.44 -4.32 -12.18
C TYR A 200 -4.23 -3.68 -11.49
N THR A 201 -3.04 -4.05 -11.91
CA THR A 201 -1.80 -3.41 -11.48
C THR A 201 -0.91 -3.12 -12.68
N TRP A 202 -0.49 -1.87 -12.80
CA TRP A 202 0.54 -1.43 -13.71
C TRP A 202 1.73 -0.95 -12.90
N LEU A 203 2.89 -1.51 -13.20
CA LEU A 203 4.16 -1.19 -12.57
C LEU A 203 5.17 -0.76 -13.63
N ALA A 204 5.85 0.35 -13.38
CA ALA A 204 6.92 0.85 -14.20
C ALA A 204 8.15 1.12 -13.32
N TYR A 205 9.28 0.59 -13.73
CA TYR A 205 10.58 0.86 -13.14
C TYR A 205 11.51 1.46 -14.20
N ASP A 206 12.17 2.57 -13.88
CA ASP A 206 13.13 3.24 -14.73
C ASP A 206 14.40 3.53 -13.92
N TYR A 207 15.54 3.07 -14.44
CA TYR A 207 16.85 3.45 -13.97
C TYR A 207 17.62 4.09 -15.12
N LYS A 208 18.03 5.34 -14.91
CA LYS A 208 18.83 6.11 -15.86
C LYS A 208 20.10 6.60 -15.16
N ARG A 209 21.16 6.76 -15.91
CA ARG A 209 22.44 7.27 -15.45
C ARG A 209 23.01 8.26 -16.47
N ASP A 210 23.64 9.33 -16.00
CA ASP A 210 24.42 10.21 -16.87
C ASP A 210 25.66 9.48 -17.38
N LEU A 211 25.95 9.60 -18.66
CA LEU A 211 27.12 9.03 -19.30
C LEU A 211 28.40 9.88 -19.13
N GLY A 212 28.34 10.94 -18.29
CA GLY A 212 29.43 11.85 -18.02
C GLY A 212 29.49 13.09 -18.95
N ASN A 213 28.45 13.26 -19.78
CA ASN A 213 28.33 14.39 -20.70
C ASN A 213 26.98 15.13 -20.58
N GLY A 214 26.23 14.90 -19.48
CA GLY A 214 24.89 15.44 -19.29
C GLY A 214 23.79 14.65 -20.04
N THR A 215 24.14 13.53 -20.69
CA THR A 215 23.17 12.70 -21.39
C THR A 215 22.71 11.55 -20.50
N MET A 216 21.42 11.56 -20.15
CA MET A 216 20.79 10.51 -19.34
C MET A 216 20.45 9.28 -20.20
N ALA A 217 21.14 8.17 -19.99
CA ALA A 217 20.89 6.91 -20.66
C ALA A 217 20.05 5.97 -19.81
N HIS A 218 19.11 5.26 -20.44
CA HIS A 218 18.37 4.19 -19.78
C HIS A 218 19.26 2.98 -19.56
N MET A 219 19.55 2.67 -18.30
CA MET A 219 20.26 1.45 -17.91
C MET A 219 19.31 0.28 -17.73
N THR A 220 18.13 0.56 -17.17
CA THR A 220 17.08 -0.46 -17.01
C THR A 220 15.72 0.20 -17.20
N ARG A 221 14.84 -0.48 -17.91
CA ARG A 221 13.45 -0.10 -18.09
C ARG A 221 12.58 -1.33 -18.03
N SER A 222 11.69 -1.38 -17.02
CA SER A 222 10.77 -2.50 -16.85
C SER A 222 9.33 -1.98 -16.79
N ARG A 223 8.42 -2.73 -17.41
CA ARG A 223 6.98 -2.46 -17.41
C ARG A 223 6.24 -3.76 -17.17
N SER A 224 5.35 -3.76 -16.22
CA SER A 224 4.50 -4.90 -15.91
C SER A 224 3.04 -4.50 -15.88
N ARG A 225 2.18 -5.38 -16.37
CA ARG A 225 0.71 -5.26 -16.25
C ARG A 225 0.17 -6.59 -15.79
N VAL A 226 -0.59 -6.56 -14.71
CA VAL A 226 -1.22 -7.75 -14.15
C VAL A 226 -2.72 -7.50 -14.04
N ASN A 227 -3.50 -8.46 -14.53
CA ASN A 227 -4.95 -8.49 -14.38
C ASN A 227 -5.31 -9.78 -13.65
N THR A 228 -6.09 -9.67 -12.59
CA THR A 228 -6.54 -10.83 -11.81
C THR A 228 -8.04 -10.73 -11.62
N LEU A 229 -8.73 -11.81 -11.95
CA LEU A 229 -10.13 -12.02 -11.64
C LEU A 229 -10.22 -13.12 -10.58
N TYR A 230 -11.08 -12.94 -9.60
CA TYR A 230 -11.39 -13.97 -8.65
C TYR A 230 -12.88 -14.01 -8.33
N ALA A 231 -13.35 -15.18 -7.94
CA ALA A 231 -14.69 -15.39 -7.41
C ALA A 231 -14.60 -16.31 -6.21
N ASP A 232 -15.38 -16.03 -5.20
CA ASP A 232 -15.47 -16.81 -3.98
C ASP A 232 -16.95 -17.06 -3.66
N LEU A 233 -17.27 -18.30 -3.28
CA LEU A 233 -18.59 -18.71 -2.81
C LEU A 233 -18.42 -19.48 -1.51
N SER A 234 -18.99 -18.98 -0.44
CA SER A 234 -18.98 -19.61 0.86
C SER A 234 -20.39 -19.95 1.31
N THR A 235 -20.55 -21.10 1.94
CA THR A 235 -21.82 -21.54 2.51
C THR A 235 -21.56 -22.09 3.91
N GLU A 236 -22.26 -21.57 4.89
CA GLU A 236 -22.21 -22.04 6.28
C GLU A 236 -23.61 -22.49 6.68
N TYR A 237 -23.73 -23.67 7.24
CA TYR A 237 -24.99 -24.19 7.76
C TYR A 237 -24.82 -24.56 9.23
N TYR A 238 -25.69 -24.01 10.08
CA TYR A 238 -25.66 -24.24 11.52
C TYR A 238 -26.68 -25.30 11.89
N VAL A 239 -26.23 -26.43 12.43
CA VAL A 239 -27.06 -27.52 12.93
C VAL A 239 -27.17 -27.40 14.45
N GLY A 240 -28.29 -26.85 14.94
CA GLY A 240 -28.47 -26.57 16.37
C GLY A 240 -27.51 -25.48 16.87
N ASP A 241 -27.43 -25.31 18.19
CA ASP A 241 -26.63 -24.23 18.79
C ASP A 241 -25.12 -24.55 18.90
N LYS A 242 -24.62 -25.68 18.39
CA LYS A 242 -23.29 -26.19 18.69
C LYS A 242 -22.44 -26.68 17.49
N TRP A 243 -23.02 -26.82 16.29
CA TRP A 243 -22.30 -27.40 15.15
C TRP A 243 -22.27 -26.46 13.95
N LEU A 244 -21.09 -26.20 13.42
CA LEU A 244 -20.85 -25.44 12.20
C LEU A 244 -20.31 -26.41 11.14
N PHE A 245 -20.92 -26.41 9.95
CA PHE A 245 -20.47 -27.18 8.79
C PHE A 245 -20.28 -26.28 7.58
#